data_132be0f9d4b29dd1de5bf86373288c65
#
_entry.id   132be0f9d4b29dd1de5bf86373288c65
#
_cell.length_a   1.000
_cell.length_b   1.000
_cell.length_c   1.000
_cell.angle_alpha   90.00
_cell.angle_beta   90.00
_cell.angle_gamma   90.00
#
_symmetry.space_group_name_H-M   'P 1'
#
loop_
_entity.id
_entity.type
_entity.pdbx_description
1 polymer ?
#
loop_
_entity_poly.entity_id
_entity_poly.type
_entity_poly.pdbx_seq_one_letter_code
_entity_poly.pdbx_strand_id
1 'polypeptide(L)'
;KFTAGRRTLLWTPHWSVDASPHISTFLRYGSLLHKLLVQDKDVVCIVRPHPALINMLPRMRRPVKLAVCSIFEQLKQLNNVWIDESPFMVPAIAASDLLISDCSSLIQKYWVTGKPVAYTKIENTVNDEIQEQIEQAMYLIKDHNQFRTTFSQLVNGHDPLREQRADLADFFCGPHDGRCSERIINNVLESMHNSQKTAQARI
;
A
#
# COMPACT_ATOMS: atom_id res chain seq x y z
N LYS A 1 17.62 -10.04 8.79
CA LYS A 1 18.83 -10.39 7.96
C LYS A 1 18.63 -10.03 6.47
N PHE A 2 17.43 -10.18 5.90
CA PHE A 2 17.17 -9.91 4.48
C PHE A 2 17.38 -8.41 4.13
N THR A 3 16.85 -7.50 4.92
CA THR A 3 17.00 -6.05 4.68
C THR A 3 18.41 -5.54 5.01
N ALA A 4 19.03 -6.00 6.09
CA ALA A 4 20.43 -5.74 6.49
C ALA A 4 20.87 -4.27 6.36
N GLY A 5 19.99 -3.32 6.69
CA GLY A 5 20.28 -1.88 6.59
C GLY A 5 20.15 -1.31 5.16
N ARG A 6 19.77 -2.13 4.17
CA ARG A 6 19.49 -1.68 2.79
C ARG A 6 18.14 -1.00 2.71
N ARG A 7 17.98 -0.07 1.76
CA ARG A 7 16.71 0.58 1.47
C ARG A 7 15.68 -0.45 1.02
N THR A 8 14.56 -0.53 1.73
CA THR A 8 13.57 -1.59 1.53
C THR A 8 12.26 -1.01 0.98
N LEU A 9 11.94 -1.41 -0.24
CA LEU A 9 10.66 -1.13 -0.88
C LEU A 9 9.64 -2.21 -0.53
N LEU A 10 8.42 -1.82 -0.14
CA LEU A 10 7.24 -2.67 -0.12
C LEU A 10 6.41 -2.41 -1.39
N TRP A 11 6.17 -3.44 -2.20
CA TRP A 11 5.29 -3.36 -3.36
C TRP A 11 4.05 -4.23 -3.16
N THR A 12 2.86 -3.60 -3.23
CA THR A 12 1.60 -4.27 -2.89
C THR A 12 0.59 -4.18 -4.03
N PRO A 13 0.73 -5.03 -5.07
CA PRO A 13 -0.19 -5.02 -6.21
C PRO A 13 -1.56 -5.59 -5.85
N HIS A 14 -2.61 -4.94 -6.38
CA HIS A 14 -4.00 -5.36 -6.21
C HIS A 14 -4.30 -6.64 -7.00
N TRP A 15 -5.34 -7.35 -6.61
CA TRP A 15 -5.72 -8.63 -7.19
C TRP A 15 -6.42 -8.54 -8.56
N SER A 16 -7.08 -7.42 -8.88
CA SER A 16 -7.96 -7.30 -10.05
C SER A 16 -7.22 -7.06 -11.37
N VAL A 17 -6.25 -7.93 -11.67
CA VAL A 17 -5.46 -7.86 -12.91
C VAL A 17 -6.30 -8.24 -14.13
N ASP A 18 -7.17 -9.25 -14.01
CA ASP A 18 -8.04 -9.79 -15.07
C ASP A 18 -9.51 -9.83 -14.64
N ALA A 19 -9.89 -9.01 -13.68
CA ALA A 19 -11.25 -8.96 -13.15
C ALA A 19 -11.65 -7.50 -12.83
N SER A 20 -12.95 -7.20 -12.95
CA SER A 20 -13.48 -5.92 -12.49
C SER A 20 -13.17 -5.71 -11.00
N PRO A 21 -12.76 -4.51 -10.60
CA PRO A 21 -12.78 -3.23 -11.31
C PRO A 21 -11.50 -2.89 -12.13
N HIS A 22 -10.61 -3.83 -12.42
CA HIS A 22 -9.39 -3.62 -13.24
C HIS A 22 -8.46 -2.50 -12.73
N ILE A 23 -8.32 -2.40 -11.42
CA ILE A 23 -7.52 -1.34 -10.76
C ILE A 23 -6.10 -1.79 -10.41
N SER A 24 -5.68 -2.99 -10.81
CA SER A 24 -4.32 -3.47 -10.61
C SER A 24 -3.37 -2.92 -11.66
N THR A 25 -2.24 -2.41 -11.21
CA THR A 25 -1.15 -1.95 -12.06
C THR A 25 0.00 -2.96 -12.19
N PHE A 26 -0.21 -4.19 -11.70
CA PHE A 26 0.80 -5.25 -11.68
C PHE A 26 1.46 -5.50 -13.04
N LEU A 27 0.66 -5.71 -14.10
CA LEU A 27 1.17 -5.96 -15.44
C LEU A 27 1.85 -4.73 -16.05
N ARG A 28 1.38 -3.53 -15.69
CA ARG A 28 1.93 -2.26 -16.19
C ARG A 28 3.34 -2.01 -15.67
N TYR A 29 3.59 -2.28 -14.40
CA TYR A 29 4.84 -1.89 -13.75
C TYR A 29 5.73 -3.06 -13.30
N GLY A 30 5.24 -4.30 -13.27
CA GLY A 30 6.00 -5.44 -12.74
C GLY A 30 7.32 -5.69 -13.47
N SER A 31 7.30 -5.71 -14.80
CA SER A 31 8.53 -5.87 -15.60
C SER A 31 9.48 -4.67 -15.49
N LEU A 32 8.93 -3.45 -15.28
CA LEU A 32 9.74 -2.26 -15.05
C LEU A 32 10.42 -2.34 -13.68
N LEU A 33 9.68 -2.69 -12.63
CA LEU A 33 10.23 -2.87 -11.29
C LEU A 33 11.34 -3.93 -11.28
N HIS A 34 11.10 -5.08 -11.94
CA HIS A 34 12.14 -6.10 -12.09
C HIS A 34 13.43 -5.52 -12.68
N LYS A 35 13.34 -4.75 -13.80
CA LYS A 35 14.51 -4.12 -14.42
C LYS A 35 15.23 -3.17 -13.47
N LEU A 36 14.52 -2.36 -12.71
CA LEU A 36 15.11 -1.45 -11.71
C LEU A 36 15.84 -2.20 -10.60
N LEU A 37 15.25 -3.29 -10.09
CA LEU A 37 15.86 -4.11 -9.04
C LEU A 37 17.06 -4.96 -9.55
N VAL A 38 17.12 -5.26 -10.84
CA VAL A 38 18.32 -5.84 -11.48
C VAL A 38 19.46 -4.82 -11.50
N GLN A 39 19.17 -3.55 -11.77
CA GLN A 39 20.16 -2.47 -11.87
C GLN A 39 20.65 -2.00 -10.48
N ASP A 40 19.75 -1.94 -9.51
CA ASP A 40 20.06 -1.46 -8.15
C ASP A 40 19.97 -2.61 -7.14
N LYS A 41 21.12 -3.18 -6.79
CA LYS A 41 21.23 -4.30 -5.84
C LYS A 41 21.19 -3.88 -4.39
N ASP A 42 21.36 -2.59 -4.11
CA ASP A 42 21.32 -2.03 -2.77
C ASP A 42 19.86 -1.78 -2.31
N VAL A 43 18.92 -1.80 -3.24
CA VAL A 43 17.48 -1.79 -2.94
C VAL A 43 16.98 -3.22 -2.76
N VAL A 44 16.30 -3.44 -1.64
CA VAL A 44 15.54 -4.68 -1.37
C VAL A 44 14.06 -4.44 -1.66
N CYS A 45 13.39 -5.41 -2.25
CA CYS A 45 11.97 -5.34 -2.49
C CYS A 45 11.23 -6.48 -1.78
N ILE A 46 10.26 -6.12 -0.94
CA ILE A 46 9.25 -7.02 -0.43
C ILE A 46 8.04 -6.89 -1.36
N VAL A 47 7.77 -7.92 -2.14
CA VAL A 47 6.58 -8.00 -2.98
C VAL A 47 5.50 -8.71 -2.19
N ARG A 48 4.44 -8.00 -1.84
CA ARG A 48 3.30 -8.54 -1.10
C ARG A 48 2.04 -8.44 -1.96
N PRO A 49 1.77 -9.45 -2.81
CA PRO A 49 0.57 -9.46 -3.61
C PRO A 49 -0.67 -9.60 -2.72
N HIS A 50 -1.78 -9.01 -3.12
CA HIS A 50 -3.04 -9.27 -2.45
C HIS A 50 -3.36 -10.77 -2.51
N PRO A 51 -3.79 -11.44 -1.42
CA PRO A 51 -4.03 -12.89 -1.41
C PRO A 51 -4.95 -13.38 -2.53
N ALA A 52 -5.97 -12.58 -2.88
CA ALA A 52 -6.86 -12.90 -3.99
C ALA A 52 -6.15 -12.95 -5.35
N LEU A 53 -5.01 -12.25 -5.56
CA LEU A 53 -4.26 -12.33 -6.82
C LEU A 53 -3.79 -13.76 -7.09
N ILE A 54 -3.21 -14.40 -6.09
CA ILE A 54 -2.73 -15.78 -6.19
C ILE A 54 -3.91 -16.74 -6.36
N ASN A 55 -4.98 -16.58 -5.57
CA ASN A 55 -6.17 -17.42 -5.63
C ASN A 55 -6.93 -17.31 -6.95
N MET A 56 -6.83 -16.19 -7.65
CA MET A 56 -7.48 -15.95 -8.94
C MET A 56 -6.68 -16.49 -10.14
N LEU A 57 -5.39 -16.80 -9.99
CA LEU A 57 -4.55 -17.32 -11.09
C LEU A 57 -5.18 -18.47 -11.90
N PRO A 58 -5.83 -19.49 -11.29
CA PRO A 58 -6.46 -20.56 -12.05
C PRO A 58 -7.63 -20.09 -12.95
N ARG A 59 -8.28 -18.97 -12.59
CA ARG A 59 -9.46 -18.44 -13.27
C ARG A 59 -9.14 -17.34 -14.27
N MET A 60 -7.89 -16.85 -14.32
CA MET A 60 -7.47 -15.82 -15.26
C MET A 60 -7.43 -16.35 -16.69
N ARG A 61 -7.70 -15.47 -17.65
CA ARG A 61 -7.47 -15.76 -19.06
C ARG A 61 -6.01 -16.14 -19.28
N ARG A 62 -5.77 -17.16 -20.12
CA ARG A 62 -4.44 -17.75 -20.33
C ARG A 62 -3.33 -16.73 -20.61
N PRO A 63 -3.49 -15.72 -21.50
CA PRO A 63 -2.42 -14.74 -21.75
C PRO A 63 -2.08 -13.91 -20.51
N VAL A 64 -3.09 -13.47 -19.76
CA VAL A 64 -2.92 -12.68 -18.52
C VAL A 64 -2.22 -13.52 -17.45
N LYS A 65 -2.67 -14.75 -17.25
CA LYS A 65 -2.04 -15.70 -16.31
C LYS A 65 -0.56 -15.90 -16.62
N LEU A 66 -0.22 -16.15 -17.89
CA LEU A 66 1.17 -16.33 -18.31
C LEU A 66 2.02 -15.10 -18.04
N ALA A 67 1.50 -13.89 -18.31
CA ALA A 67 2.19 -12.64 -18.03
C ALA A 67 2.41 -12.43 -16.51
N VAL A 68 1.38 -12.68 -15.68
CA VAL A 68 1.50 -12.59 -14.23
C VAL A 68 2.53 -13.59 -13.68
N CYS A 69 2.45 -14.84 -14.10
CA CYS A 69 3.40 -15.88 -13.66
C CYS A 69 4.83 -15.54 -14.10
N SER A 70 5.03 -15.06 -15.33
CA SER A 70 6.36 -14.68 -15.83
C SER A 70 6.99 -13.57 -15.00
N ILE A 71 6.22 -12.54 -14.61
CA ILE A 71 6.73 -11.47 -13.75
C ILE A 71 7.11 -12.01 -12.36
N PHE A 72 6.28 -12.85 -11.75
CA PHE A 72 6.62 -13.45 -10.45
C PHE A 72 7.87 -14.31 -10.52
N GLU A 73 8.01 -15.14 -11.56
CA GLU A 73 9.20 -15.97 -11.71
C GLU A 73 10.48 -15.14 -11.92
N GLN A 74 10.42 -14.06 -12.72
CA GLN A 74 11.53 -13.14 -12.86
C GLN A 74 11.92 -12.48 -11.53
N LEU A 75 10.94 -12.03 -10.76
CA LEU A 75 11.17 -11.41 -9.45
C LEU A 75 11.76 -12.39 -8.43
N LYS A 76 11.28 -13.64 -8.38
CA LYS A 76 11.79 -14.69 -7.49
C LYS A 76 13.26 -15.05 -7.73
N GLN A 77 13.77 -14.83 -8.95
CA GLN A 77 15.18 -15.10 -9.28
C GLN A 77 16.14 -14.05 -8.71
N LEU A 78 15.63 -12.91 -8.22
CA LEU A 78 16.47 -11.85 -7.69
C LEU A 78 16.78 -12.06 -6.21
N ASN A 79 18.06 -11.98 -5.82
CA ASN A 79 18.52 -12.11 -4.43
C ASN A 79 18.10 -10.95 -3.52
N ASN A 80 17.66 -9.83 -4.09
CA ASN A 80 17.17 -8.65 -3.40
C ASN A 80 15.64 -8.53 -3.44
N VAL A 81 14.93 -9.60 -3.78
CA VAL A 81 13.47 -9.66 -3.77
C VAL A 81 12.98 -10.76 -2.82
N TRP A 82 11.95 -10.45 -2.05
CA TRP A 82 11.22 -11.38 -1.21
C TRP A 82 9.73 -11.32 -1.57
N ILE A 83 9.14 -12.46 -1.93
CA ILE A 83 7.68 -12.57 -2.11
C ILE A 83 7.08 -12.92 -0.75
N ASP A 84 6.30 -12.01 -0.18
CA ASP A 84 5.66 -12.17 1.12
C ASP A 84 4.20 -12.60 0.97
N GLU A 85 3.93 -13.86 1.25
CA GLU A 85 2.60 -14.48 1.26
C GLU A 85 2.11 -14.74 2.69
N SER A 86 2.77 -14.17 3.70
CA SER A 86 2.41 -14.36 5.11
C SER A 86 1.01 -13.76 5.39
N PRO A 87 0.26 -14.29 6.37
CA PRO A 87 -1.06 -13.75 6.72
C PRO A 87 -0.98 -12.37 7.39
N PHE A 88 0.19 -12.02 7.95
CA PHE A 88 0.37 -10.78 8.71
C PHE A 88 1.12 -9.72 7.89
N MET A 89 0.51 -8.53 7.74
CA MET A 89 1.10 -7.41 6.99
C MET A 89 2.11 -6.58 7.81
N VAL A 90 1.96 -6.56 9.13
CA VAL A 90 2.73 -5.67 10.03
C VAL A 90 4.23 -5.87 9.89
N PRO A 91 4.78 -7.09 9.79
CA PRO A 91 6.22 -7.28 9.60
C PRO A 91 6.75 -6.65 8.30
N ALA A 92 5.99 -6.74 7.20
CA ALA A 92 6.38 -6.14 5.92
C ALA A 92 6.34 -4.61 5.97
N ILE A 93 5.31 -4.02 6.61
CA ILE A 93 5.19 -2.58 6.85
C ILE A 93 6.36 -2.07 7.73
N ALA A 94 6.65 -2.77 8.81
CA ALA A 94 7.72 -2.40 9.73
C ALA A 94 9.11 -2.45 9.08
N ALA A 95 9.35 -3.49 8.25
CA ALA A 95 10.63 -3.73 7.60
C ALA A 95 10.91 -2.82 6.39
N SER A 96 9.89 -2.18 5.83
CA SER A 96 10.03 -1.34 4.63
C SER A 96 10.27 0.13 4.96
N ASP A 97 10.93 0.85 4.05
CA ASP A 97 11.20 2.28 4.12
C ASP A 97 10.28 3.11 3.22
N LEU A 98 9.68 2.49 2.23
CA LEU A 98 8.74 3.12 1.29
C LEU A 98 7.74 2.09 0.77
N LEU A 99 6.58 2.58 0.35
CA LEU A 99 5.52 1.78 -0.26
C LEU A 99 5.30 2.21 -1.72
N ILE A 100 5.21 1.24 -2.63
CA ILE A 100 4.58 1.43 -3.94
C ILE A 100 3.32 0.55 -3.95
N SER A 101 2.17 1.15 -4.22
CA SER A 101 0.89 0.44 -4.23
C SER A 101 -0.05 1.00 -5.30
N ASP A 102 -0.93 0.16 -5.78
CA ASP A 102 -2.14 0.57 -6.48
C ASP A 102 -3.30 0.71 -5.47
N CYS A 103 -4.54 0.73 -5.92
CA CYS A 103 -5.70 0.92 -5.05
C CYS A 103 -5.79 -0.16 -3.96
N SER A 104 -5.37 0.17 -2.74
CA SER A 104 -5.30 -0.77 -1.63
C SER A 104 -5.53 -0.09 -0.28
N SER A 105 -6.35 -0.71 0.56
CA SER A 105 -6.54 -0.28 1.96
C SER A 105 -5.26 -0.36 2.80
N LEU A 106 -4.20 -1.00 2.30
CA LEU A 106 -2.91 -1.04 2.96
C LEU A 106 -2.23 0.34 2.98
N ILE A 107 -2.52 1.21 2.00
CA ILE A 107 -2.02 2.59 1.96
C ILE A 107 -2.37 3.33 3.26
N GLN A 108 -3.63 3.27 3.70
CA GLN A 108 -4.07 3.93 4.94
C GLN A 108 -3.33 3.40 6.18
N LYS A 109 -3.09 2.09 6.23
CA LYS A 109 -2.32 1.47 7.33
C LYS A 109 -0.84 1.82 7.28
N TYR A 110 -0.32 2.16 6.10
CA TYR A 110 1.06 2.55 5.92
C TYR A 110 1.32 4.00 6.34
N TRP A 111 0.32 4.89 6.22
CA TRP A 111 0.46 6.31 6.61
C TRP A 111 0.88 6.52 8.05
N VAL A 112 0.39 5.68 9.01
CA VAL A 112 0.77 5.76 10.43
C VAL A 112 2.28 5.61 10.65
N THR A 113 3.02 5.11 9.67
CA THR A 113 4.48 4.99 9.73
C THR A 113 5.21 6.28 9.39
N GLY A 114 4.52 7.28 8.81
CA GLY A 114 5.11 8.51 8.27
C GLY A 114 6.01 8.30 7.03
N LYS A 115 6.16 7.04 6.56
CA LYS A 115 7.05 6.67 5.44
C LYS A 115 6.41 7.03 4.09
N PRO A 116 7.21 7.29 3.02
CA PRO A 116 6.71 7.69 1.72
C PRO A 116 5.85 6.61 1.06
N VAL A 117 4.79 7.08 0.39
CA VAL A 117 3.85 6.27 -0.39
C VAL A 117 3.83 6.75 -1.83
N ALA A 118 4.12 5.86 -2.77
CA ALA A 118 3.93 6.07 -4.19
C ALA A 118 2.69 5.30 -4.66
N TYR A 119 1.74 6.03 -5.23
CA TYR A 119 0.45 5.51 -5.68
C TYR A 119 0.43 5.37 -7.19
N THR A 120 0.33 4.14 -7.68
CA THR A 120 0.20 3.85 -9.10
C THR A 120 -1.26 3.99 -9.53
N LYS A 121 -1.63 5.22 -9.95
CA LYS A 121 -3.02 5.57 -10.27
C LYS A 121 -3.42 5.03 -11.63
N ILE A 122 -4.63 4.47 -11.69
CA ILE A 122 -5.34 4.18 -12.95
C ILE A 122 -6.27 5.35 -13.26
N GLU A 123 -6.28 5.80 -14.50
CA GLU A 123 -7.21 6.81 -14.99
C GLU A 123 -8.66 6.29 -14.86
N ASN A 124 -9.60 7.18 -14.53
CA ASN A 124 -11.03 6.91 -14.32
C ASN A 124 -11.44 6.29 -12.97
N THR A 125 -10.61 6.35 -11.93
CA THR A 125 -11.12 6.18 -10.57
C THR A 125 -11.91 7.42 -10.17
N VAL A 126 -13.07 7.22 -9.52
CA VAL A 126 -13.91 8.32 -9.02
C VAL A 126 -13.08 9.18 -8.07
N ASN A 127 -12.95 10.46 -8.40
CA ASN A 127 -12.32 11.43 -7.52
C ASN A 127 -13.42 12.14 -6.73
N ASP A 128 -13.34 12.07 -5.40
CA ASP A 128 -14.03 12.99 -4.50
C ASP A 128 -13.00 13.90 -3.80
N GLU A 129 -13.46 14.90 -3.07
CA GLU A 129 -12.58 15.83 -2.36
C GLU A 129 -11.64 15.14 -1.38
N ILE A 130 -12.09 14.07 -0.75
CA ILE A 130 -11.29 13.26 0.18
C ILE A 130 -10.18 12.53 -0.58
N GLN A 131 -10.49 11.96 -1.75
CA GLN A 131 -9.51 11.29 -2.59
C GLN A 131 -8.44 12.27 -3.07
N GLU A 132 -8.80 13.50 -3.43
CA GLU A 132 -7.85 14.53 -3.84
C GLU A 132 -6.91 14.94 -2.71
N GLN A 133 -7.42 15.11 -1.49
CA GLN A 133 -6.59 15.40 -0.30
C GLN A 133 -5.60 14.27 -0.03
N ILE A 134 -6.07 13.03 -0.11
CA ILE A 134 -5.24 11.82 0.05
C ILE A 134 -4.11 11.78 -0.99
N GLU A 135 -4.43 12.08 -2.24
CA GLU A 135 -3.47 12.05 -3.34
C GLU A 135 -2.37 13.13 -3.20
N GLN A 136 -2.66 14.28 -2.57
CA GLN A 136 -1.67 15.33 -2.32
C GLN A 136 -0.52 14.90 -1.38
N ALA A 137 -0.74 13.91 -0.53
CA ALA A 137 0.25 13.37 0.38
C ALA A 137 1.00 12.14 -0.16
N MET A 138 0.77 11.78 -1.42
CA MET A 138 1.37 10.62 -2.09
C MET A 138 2.06 11.02 -3.40
N TYR A 139 3.06 10.23 -3.80
CA TYR A 139 3.71 10.36 -5.10
C TYR A 139 2.86 9.66 -6.16
N LEU A 140 2.14 10.43 -6.98
CA LEU A 140 1.29 9.88 -8.03
C LEU A 140 2.12 9.38 -9.21
N ILE A 141 1.91 8.14 -9.60
CA ILE A 141 2.56 7.49 -10.73
C ILE A 141 1.51 7.14 -11.78
N LYS A 142 1.56 7.80 -12.94
CA LYS A 142 0.64 7.60 -14.06
C LYS A 142 1.30 6.93 -15.26
N ASP A 143 2.64 6.94 -15.34
CA ASP A 143 3.39 6.36 -16.45
C ASP A 143 4.74 5.78 -16.02
N HIS A 144 5.45 5.14 -16.96
CA HIS A 144 6.73 4.49 -16.72
C HIS A 144 7.85 5.47 -16.36
N ASN A 145 7.83 6.71 -16.87
CA ASN A 145 8.86 7.70 -16.58
C ASN A 145 8.69 8.21 -15.14
N GLN A 146 7.46 8.52 -14.73
CA GLN A 146 7.15 8.88 -13.36
C GLN A 146 7.49 7.75 -12.40
N PHE A 147 7.23 6.47 -12.77
CA PHE A 147 7.63 5.32 -11.95
C PHE A 147 9.15 5.30 -11.72
N ARG A 148 9.96 5.47 -12.76
CA ARG A 148 11.43 5.50 -12.65
C ARG A 148 11.92 6.65 -11.78
N THR A 149 11.41 7.84 -12.04
CA THR A 149 11.79 9.05 -11.30
C THR A 149 11.44 8.93 -9.82
N THR A 150 10.20 8.55 -9.51
CA THR A 150 9.73 8.37 -8.14
C THR A 150 10.48 7.24 -7.42
N PHE A 151 10.70 6.11 -8.09
CA PHE A 151 11.51 5.03 -7.54
C PHE A 151 12.91 5.54 -7.14
N SER A 152 13.64 6.15 -8.09
CA SER A 152 14.98 6.69 -7.84
C SER A 152 14.98 7.74 -6.73
N GLN A 153 14.04 8.66 -6.72
CA GLN A 153 13.89 9.69 -5.70
C GLN A 153 13.73 9.07 -4.30
N LEU A 154 12.80 8.16 -4.13
CA LEU A 154 12.46 7.60 -2.83
C LEU A 154 13.48 6.60 -2.29
N VAL A 155 14.10 5.79 -3.15
CA VAL A 155 15.17 4.88 -2.72
C VAL A 155 16.41 5.64 -2.26
N ASN A 156 16.66 6.84 -2.80
CA ASN A 156 17.73 7.74 -2.36
C ASN A 156 17.33 8.60 -1.13
N GLY A 157 16.14 8.39 -0.56
CA GLY A 157 15.71 9.05 0.67
C GLY A 157 15.16 10.46 0.48
N HIS A 158 14.93 10.92 -0.77
CA HIS A 158 14.35 12.23 -1.04
C HIS A 158 12.82 12.15 -0.94
N ASP A 159 12.24 12.71 0.12
CA ASP A 159 10.82 12.64 0.48
C ASP A 159 10.24 14.01 0.83
N PRO A 160 10.03 14.89 -0.18
CA PRO A 160 9.49 16.25 0.03
C PRO A 160 8.04 16.28 0.54
N LEU A 161 7.25 15.20 0.41
CA LEU A 161 5.86 15.15 0.87
C LEU A 161 5.71 14.64 2.32
N ARG A 162 6.81 14.59 3.09
CA ARG A 162 6.80 14.02 4.44
C ARG A 162 5.86 14.76 5.40
N GLU A 163 5.89 16.08 5.38
CA GLU A 163 5.07 16.92 6.28
C GLU A 163 3.59 16.80 5.93
N GLN A 164 3.23 16.97 4.64
CA GLN A 164 1.85 16.81 4.18
C GLN A 164 1.27 15.43 4.52
N ARG A 165 2.10 14.40 4.45
CA ARG A 165 1.67 13.04 4.81
C ARG A 165 1.47 12.87 6.31
N ALA A 166 2.27 13.52 7.15
CA ALA A 166 2.09 13.50 8.60
C ALA A 166 0.75 14.15 9.00
N ASP A 167 0.46 15.34 8.47
CA ASP A 167 -0.79 16.05 8.72
C ASP A 167 -2.01 15.22 8.29
N LEU A 168 -1.91 14.57 7.12
CA LEU A 168 -2.97 13.72 6.62
C LEU A 168 -3.17 12.46 7.49
N ALA A 169 -2.08 11.85 7.95
CA ALA A 169 -2.15 10.68 8.82
C ALA A 169 -2.83 11.02 10.14
N ASP A 170 -2.52 12.15 10.74
CA ASP A 170 -3.16 12.63 11.97
C ASP A 170 -4.65 12.90 11.77
N PHE A 171 -5.03 13.48 10.64
CA PHE A 171 -6.43 13.75 10.31
C PHE A 171 -7.25 12.46 10.13
N PHE A 172 -6.75 11.47 9.35
CA PHE A 172 -7.52 10.26 9.02
C PHE A 172 -7.40 9.13 10.04
N CYS A 173 -6.27 9.00 10.70
CA CYS A 173 -6.00 7.88 11.61
C CYS A 173 -6.14 8.29 13.09
N GLY A 174 -6.15 9.60 13.38
CA GLY A 174 -6.19 10.11 14.74
C GLY A 174 -4.94 9.76 15.56
N PRO A 175 -4.97 9.85 16.88
CA PRO A 175 -3.82 9.58 17.72
C PRO A 175 -3.27 8.16 17.58
N HIS A 176 -1.95 8.03 17.33
CA HIS A 176 -1.24 6.75 17.13
C HIS A 176 -0.64 6.21 18.43
N ASP A 177 -1.37 6.31 19.54
CA ASP A 177 -0.92 5.98 20.90
C ASP A 177 -1.26 4.55 21.35
N GLY A 178 -1.80 3.72 20.48
CA GLY A 178 -2.21 2.35 20.77
C GLY A 178 -3.52 2.23 21.58
N ARG A 179 -4.20 3.34 21.89
CA ARG A 179 -5.41 3.37 22.74
C ARG A 179 -6.72 3.47 21.95
N CYS A 180 -6.73 3.14 20.67
CA CYS A 180 -7.90 3.23 19.80
C CYS A 180 -9.08 2.38 20.34
N SER A 181 -8.83 1.13 20.74
CA SER A 181 -9.85 0.24 21.29
C SER A 181 -10.46 0.78 22.59
N GLU A 182 -9.65 1.36 23.46
CA GLU A 182 -10.12 1.99 24.70
C GLU A 182 -11.05 3.16 24.41
N ARG A 183 -10.69 4.04 23.46
CA ARG A 183 -11.55 5.16 23.05
C ARG A 183 -12.88 4.69 22.46
N ILE A 184 -12.86 3.64 21.63
CA ILE A 184 -14.10 3.07 21.07
C ILE A 184 -15.01 2.54 22.19
N ILE A 185 -14.46 1.76 23.11
CA ILE A 185 -15.22 1.19 24.23
C ILE A 185 -15.84 2.31 25.07
N ASN A 186 -15.05 3.31 25.46
CA ASN A 186 -15.54 4.43 26.27
C ASN A 186 -16.67 5.20 25.56
N ASN A 187 -16.53 5.47 24.25
CA ASN A 187 -17.56 6.15 23.47
C ASN A 187 -18.86 5.33 23.39
N VAL A 188 -18.77 4.02 23.23
CA VAL A 188 -19.94 3.11 23.25
C VAL A 188 -20.62 3.14 24.61
N LEU A 189 -19.87 3.03 25.71
CA LEU A 189 -20.42 3.05 27.07
C LEU A 189 -21.08 4.37 27.37
N GLU A 190 -20.49 5.50 27.03
CA GLU A 190 -21.08 6.84 27.19
C GLU A 190 -22.39 6.97 26.40
N SER A 191 -22.43 6.50 25.17
CA SER A 191 -23.62 6.52 24.33
C SER A 191 -24.76 5.67 24.90
N MET A 192 -24.46 4.50 25.45
CA MET A 192 -25.43 3.64 26.12
C MET A 192 -25.99 4.32 27.37
N HIS A 193 -25.13 4.95 28.18
CA HIS A 193 -25.54 5.65 29.41
C HIS A 193 -26.44 6.85 29.12
N ASN A 194 -26.12 7.64 28.09
CA ASN A 194 -26.91 8.77 27.64
C ASN A 194 -28.30 8.33 27.11
N SER A 195 -28.34 7.23 26.37
CA SER A 195 -29.59 6.64 25.88
C SER A 195 -30.52 6.20 27.01
N GLN A 196 -29.96 5.59 28.06
CA GLN A 196 -30.75 5.19 29.28
C GLN A 196 -31.30 6.40 30.02
N LYS A 197 -30.50 7.46 30.21
CA LYS A 197 -30.97 8.70 30.85
C LYS A 197 -32.11 9.36 30.09
N THR A 198 -32.02 9.39 28.76
CA THR A 198 -33.06 9.96 27.88
C THR A 198 -34.34 9.13 27.93
N ALA A 199 -34.25 7.80 28.03
CA ALA A 199 -35.42 6.93 28.19
C ALA A 199 -36.11 7.13 29.55
N GLN A 200 -35.35 7.27 30.63
CA GLN A 200 -35.89 7.53 31.98
C GLN A 200 -36.54 8.92 32.13
N ALA A 201 -36.07 9.93 31.42
CA ALA A 201 -36.63 11.29 31.44
C ALA A 201 -37.93 11.43 30.62
N ARG A 202 -38.36 10.40 29.90
CA ARG A 202 -39.62 10.39 29.11
C ARG A 202 -40.77 9.63 29.80
N ILE A 203 -40.53 9.10 30.98
CA ILE A 203 -41.53 8.48 31.87
C ILE A 203 -41.93 9.46 32.96
#